data_b857e1611e550ce8ce336ca2aaa89776
#
_entry.id   b857e1611e550ce8ce336ca2aaa89776
#
_cell.length_a   1.000
_cell.length_b   1.000
_cell.length_c   1.000
_cell.angle_alpha   90.00
_cell.angle_beta   90.00
_cell.angle_gamma   90.00
#
_symmetry.space_group_name_H-M   'P 1'
#
loop_
_entity.id
_entity.type
_entity.pdbx_description
1 polymer ?
#
loop_
_entity_poly.entity_id
_entity_poly.type
_entity_poly.pdbx_seq_one_letter_code
_entity_poly.pdbx_strand_id
1 'polypeptide(L)'
;MTSEAGLDLAADRLDATDPLAHTRDRFLLPDGVVYLDGNSLGALPACVPDAVSDAVRRQWGQDLIASWNTNGWWQAPVLAGDAVGRLIGAAAGQVLVADSTSVNVFKCTLAATRLRPDRRLVLTDPDSFPTDLYVLAAAAELADLEVVEVSPGQVPALLAERGDEVALVSLSQVDYRTGELWDLPGLTRAAHQAGALAMWDLCHTAGVLDSGLDAAGVDFAAGCGYKYLNGGPGAPSFIYVAHRHQEVVGNPIAGWIGHARPFAMSNRYLPADGIRRMANGSPPMLSLLALRAALTAFDGLAMAQVRAKSLSLTGFFLDCLAALLPQLEVITPADPARRGSQVSLRHPDGYGVIRALAARGVVGDFREPDVVRLGFAPLYLRHRDVLAAARALVAVIRQREWDGAGAGGRSEVT
;
A
#
# COMPACT_ATOMS: atom_id res chain seq x y z
N MET A 1 28.27 -8.94 -20.41
CA MET A 1 28.41 -8.50 -19.00
C MET A 1 28.68 -7.01 -19.01
N THR A 2 27.80 -6.21 -18.44
CA THR A 2 27.97 -4.75 -18.34
C THR A 2 29.11 -4.49 -17.37
N SER A 3 30.16 -3.75 -17.82
CA SER A 3 31.25 -3.35 -16.92
C SER A 3 30.76 -2.37 -15.87
N GLU A 4 31.48 -2.24 -14.76
CA GLU A 4 31.13 -1.30 -13.69
C GLU A 4 30.99 0.15 -14.20
N ALA A 5 31.89 0.57 -15.12
CA ALA A 5 31.78 1.85 -15.83
C ALA A 5 30.52 1.94 -16.72
N GLY A 6 30.05 0.83 -17.25
CA GLY A 6 28.80 0.77 -18.02
C GLY A 6 27.55 1.02 -17.17
N LEU A 7 27.57 0.64 -15.88
CA LEU A 7 26.48 0.90 -14.96
C LEU A 7 26.36 2.41 -14.61
N ASP A 8 27.49 3.12 -14.47
CA ASP A 8 27.45 4.58 -14.26
C ASP A 8 26.82 5.31 -15.46
N LEU A 9 27.26 4.99 -16.67
CA LEU A 9 26.68 5.57 -17.88
C LEU A 9 25.20 5.23 -18.05
N ALA A 10 24.78 4.03 -17.66
CA ALA A 10 23.38 3.64 -17.70
C ALA A 10 22.55 4.43 -16.70
N ALA A 11 23.02 4.58 -15.45
CA ALA A 11 22.34 5.38 -14.43
C ALA A 11 22.17 6.83 -14.88
N ASP A 12 23.25 7.47 -15.41
CA ASP A 12 23.21 8.85 -15.90
C ASP A 12 22.22 9.03 -17.03
N ARG A 13 22.23 8.12 -18.00
CA ARG A 13 21.29 8.16 -19.12
C ARG A 13 19.86 8.02 -18.67
N LEU A 14 19.56 7.07 -17.77
CA LEU A 14 18.21 6.84 -17.25
C LEU A 14 17.72 8.06 -16.45
N ASP A 15 18.57 8.67 -15.62
CA ASP A 15 18.21 9.87 -14.87
C ASP A 15 18.03 11.10 -15.80
N ALA A 16 18.87 11.25 -16.83
CA ALA A 16 18.75 12.35 -17.78
C ALA A 16 17.46 12.29 -18.63
N THR A 17 16.89 11.11 -18.81
CA THR A 17 15.65 10.90 -19.57
C THR A 17 14.42 10.65 -18.72
N ASP A 18 14.54 10.75 -17.39
CA ASP A 18 13.44 10.50 -16.45
C ASP A 18 12.40 11.64 -16.48
N PRO A 19 11.18 11.39 -16.97
CA PRO A 19 10.14 12.41 -17.03
C PRO A 19 9.65 12.84 -15.64
N LEU A 20 9.93 12.04 -14.61
CA LEU A 20 9.56 12.29 -13.21
C LEU A 20 10.73 12.80 -12.36
N ALA A 21 11.87 13.20 -12.95
CA ALA A 21 13.03 13.68 -12.18
C ALA A 21 12.66 14.87 -11.26
N HIS A 22 11.79 15.76 -11.72
CA HIS A 22 11.32 16.95 -10.99
C HIS A 22 10.49 16.63 -9.75
N THR A 23 9.95 15.41 -9.61
CA THR A 23 9.10 15.08 -8.46
C THR A 23 9.92 14.88 -7.18
N ARG A 24 11.23 14.63 -7.28
CA ARG A 24 12.12 14.52 -6.13
C ARG A 24 12.11 15.77 -5.26
N ASP A 25 12.02 16.94 -5.87
CA ASP A 25 12.00 18.24 -5.16
C ASP A 25 10.72 18.44 -4.33
N ARG A 26 9.72 17.58 -4.50
CA ARG A 26 8.52 17.54 -3.67
C ARG A 26 8.74 16.86 -2.32
N PHE A 27 9.96 16.33 -2.02
CA PHE A 27 10.26 15.57 -0.82
C PHE A 27 11.45 16.14 -0.06
N LEU A 28 11.40 16.02 1.26
CA LEU A 28 12.49 16.33 2.17
C LEU A 28 13.21 15.03 2.53
N LEU A 29 14.35 14.79 1.89
CA LEU A 29 15.16 13.60 2.15
C LEU A 29 16.44 14.01 2.88
N PRO A 30 16.89 13.25 3.90
CA PRO A 30 18.16 13.51 4.56
C PRO A 30 19.35 13.40 3.60
N ASP A 31 20.34 14.27 3.76
CA ASP A 31 21.57 14.22 2.96
C ASP A 31 22.30 12.90 3.18
N GLY A 32 22.86 12.34 2.10
CA GLY A 32 23.64 11.10 2.14
C GLY A 32 22.82 9.83 2.37
N VAL A 33 21.50 9.92 2.43
CA VAL A 33 20.60 8.76 2.60
C VAL A 33 19.98 8.34 1.27
N VAL A 34 20.07 7.06 0.96
CA VAL A 34 19.28 6.39 -0.08
C VAL A 34 18.15 5.63 0.62
N TYR A 35 16.94 6.19 0.51
CA TYR A 35 15.79 5.69 1.23
C TYR A 35 14.99 4.68 0.39
N LEU A 36 15.18 3.39 0.65
CA LEU A 36 14.56 2.25 -0.03
C LEU A 36 13.56 1.51 0.88
N ASP A 37 12.84 2.26 1.72
CA ASP A 37 11.84 1.72 2.64
C ASP A 37 10.46 2.39 2.51
N GLY A 38 10.16 2.94 1.33
CA GLY A 38 8.85 3.52 1.03
C GLY A 38 7.69 2.53 1.07
N ASN A 39 7.99 1.23 1.03
CA ASN A 39 7.05 0.13 1.22
C ASN A 39 6.72 -0.15 2.69
N SER A 40 7.40 0.49 3.65
CA SER A 40 7.10 0.44 5.09
C SER A 40 6.63 1.78 5.61
N LEU A 41 7.37 2.87 5.28
CA LEU A 41 6.98 4.24 5.56
C LEU A 41 7.42 5.13 4.38
N GLY A 42 6.53 5.94 3.84
CA GLY A 42 6.86 6.90 2.78
C GLY A 42 7.74 8.05 3.29
N ALA A 43 8.53 8.65 2.38
CA ALA A 43 9.33 9.83 2.68
C ALA A 43 8.44 11.06 2.91
N LEU A 44 8.96 12.05 3.64
CA LEU A 44 8.24 13.27 3.98
C LEU A 44 8.06 14.19 2.76
N PRO A 45 6.83 14.45 2.27
CA PRO A 45 6.60 15.47 1.26
C PRO A 45 6.81 16.89 1.84
N ALA A 46 7.45 17.76 1.06
CA ALA A 46 7.87 19.10 1.50
C ALA A 46 6.70 20.01 1.95
N CYS A 47 5.50 19.78 1.43
CA CYS A 47 4.30 20.55 1.80
C CYS A 47 3.66 20.13 3.14
N VAL A 48 3.98 18.94 3.66
CA VAL A 48 3.31 18.39 4.86
C VAL A 48 3.61 19.19 6.13
N PRO A 49 4.86 19.60 6.43
CA PRO A 49 5.15 20.36 7.64
C PRO A 49 4.31 21.63 7.78
N ASP A 50 4.17 22.42 6.71
CA ASP A 50 3.38 23.64 6.71
C ASP A 50 1.89 23.36 6.86
N ALA A 51 1.37 22.33 6.15
CA ALA A 51 -0.02 21.94 6.25
C ALA A 51 -0.40 21.47 7.67
N VAL A 52 0.46 20.69 8.33
CA VAL A 52 0.25 20.26 9.72
C VAL A 52 0.37 21.43 10.69
N SER A 53 1.34 22.32 10.47
CA SER A 53 1.49 23.55 11.28
C SER A 53 0.25 24.44 11.19
N ASP A 54 -0.30 24.65 9.99
CA ASP A 54 -1.55 25.38 9.78
C ASP A 54 -2.74 24.69 10.46
N ALA A 55 -2.85 23.37 10.30
CA ALA A 55 -3.91 22.60 10.92
C ALA A 55 -3.92 22.76 12.46
N VAL A 56 -2.75 22.79 13.10
CA VAL A 56 -2.64 22.94 14.56
C VAL A 56 -2.82 24.40 14.99
N ARG A 57 -2.10 25.34 14.35
CA ARG A 57 -2.01 26.71 14.85
C ARG A 57 -3.24 27.55 14.51
N ARG A 58 -3.73 27.47 13.27
CA ARG A 58 -4.85 28.25 12.79
C ARG A 58 -6.16 27.49 12.88
N GLN A 59 -6.26 26.34 12.18
CA GLN A 59 -7.54 25.65 12.06
C GLN A 59 -8.04 25.16 13.43
N TRP A 60 -7.18 24.48 14.20
CA TRP A 60 -7.55 24.05 15.55
C TRP A 60 -7.39 25.18 16.57
N GLY A 61 -6.26 25.89 16.57
CA GLY A 61 -5.94 26.88 17.64
C GLY A 61 -6.74 28.17 17.60
N GLN A 62 -7.22 28.58 16.42
CA GLN A 62 -7.97 29.84 16.24
C GLN A 62 -9.41 29.61 15.80
N ASP A 63 -9.62 28.79 14.76
CA ASP A 63 -10.94 28.55 14.18
C ASP A 63 -11.77 27.55 15.00
N LEU A 64 -11.11 26.72 15.84
CA LEU A 64 -11.74 25.80 16.80
C LEU A 64 -12.80 24.89 16.12
N ILE A 65 -13.98 24.77 16.71
CA ILE A 65 -15.09 23.92 16.22
C ILE A 65 -15.60 24.37 14.83
N ALA A 66 -15.44 25.63 14.48
CA ALA A 66 -15.87 26.15 13.17
C ALA A 66 -15.11 25.49 12.02
N SER A 67 -13.92 24.92 12.27
CA SER A 67 -13.08 24.26 11.28
C SER A 67 -13.76 23.08 10.57
N TRP A 68 -14.73 22.45 11.21
CA TRP A 68 -15.54 21.42 10.54
C TRP A 68 -16.21 21.94 9.27
N ASN A 69 -16.62 23.21 9.25
CA ASN A 69 -17.24 23.85 8.09
C ASN A 69 -16.24 24.75 7.33
N THR A 70 -15.55 25.67 8.04
CA THR A 70 -14.74 26.72 7.40
C THR A 70 -13.45 26.19 6.76
N ASN A 71 -12.87 25.12 7.34
CA ASN A 71 -11.65 24.49 6.82
C ASN A 71 -11.93 23.13 6.13
N GLY A 72 -13.20 22.80 5.93
CA GLY A 72 -13.61 21.63 5.17
C GLY A 72 -13.31 20.28 5.83
N TRP A 73 -13.16 20.24 7.16
CA TRP A 73 -12.87 18.99 7.88
C TRP A 73 -13.96 17.93 7.65
N TRP A 74 -15.23 18.36 7.51
CA TRP A 74 -16.33 17.47 7.24
C TRP A 74 -16.19 16.70 5.91
N GLN A 75 -15.61 17.33 4.90
CA GLN A 75 -15.42 16.73 3.57
C GLN A 75 -14.04 16.07 3.41
N ALA A 76 -13.11 16.35 4.31
CA ALA A 76 -11.72 15.90 4.17
C ALA A 76 -11.56 14.38 3.93
N PRO A 77 -12.30 13.48 4.60
CA PRO A 77 -12.20 12.04 4.36
C PRO A 77 -12.60 11.62 2.92
N VAL A 78 -13.64 12.22 2.37
CA VAL A 78 -14.12 11.94 1.01
C VAL A 78 -13.17 12.56 -0.03
N LEU A 79 -12.76 13.81 0.17
CA LEU A 79 -11.82 14.48 -0.75
C LEU A 79 -10.45 13.78 -0.81
N ALA A 80 -9.95 13.33 0.34
CA ALA A 80 -8.75 12.49 0.37
C ALA A 80 -8.99 11.14 -0.30
N GLY A 81 -10.17 10.55 -0.11
CA GLY A 81 -10.61 9.33 -0.78
C GLY A 81 -10.63 9.47 -2.30
N ASP A 82 -11.20 10.56 -2.82
CA ASP A 82 -11.20 10.85 -4.26
C ASP A 82 -9.79 11.04 -4.83
N ALA A 83 -8.87 11.65 -4.03
CA ALA A 83 -7.48 11.77 -4.42
C ALA A 83 -6.78 10.39 -4.51
N VAL A 84 -7.00 9.52 -3.53
CA VAL A 84 -6.51 8.13 -3.57
C VAL A 84 -7.18 7.37 -4.73
N GLY A 85 -8.48 7.54 -4.93
CA GLY A 85 -9.24 6.88 -6.00
C GLY A 85 -8.61 7.07 -7.38
N ARG A 86 -8.16 8.31 -7.70
CA ARG A 86 -7.44 8.58 -8.96
C ARG A 86 -6.15 7.78 -9.13
N LEU A 87 -5.48 7.41 -8.03
CA LEU A 87 -4.22 6.66 -8.06
C LEU A 87 -4.41 5.14 -8.20
N ILE A 88 -5.61 4.64 -7.90
CA ILE A 88 -5.94 3.20 -7.90
C ILE A 88 -6.98 2.83 -8.98
N GLY A 89 -7.32 3.78 -9.86
CA GLY A 89 -8.28 3.54 -10.95
C GLY A 89 -9.73 3.40 -10.47
N ALA A 90 -10.13 4.20 -9.47
CA ALA A 90 -11.48 4.30 -8.97
C ALA A 90 -12.09 5.69 -9.23
N ALA A 91 -13.32 5.76 -9.68
CA ALA A 91 -14.07 7.00 -9.85
C ALA A 91 -14.32 7.69 -8.49
N ALA A 92 -14.58 9.01 -8.55
CA ALA A 92 -14.92 9.79 -7.36
C ALA A 92 -16.13 9.21 -6.62
N GLY A 93 -16.13 9.33 -5.30
CA GLY A 93 -17.22 8.83 -4.44
C GLY A 93 -17.19 7.33 -4.16
N GLN A 94 -16.13 6.61 -4.53
CA GLN A 94 -15.97 5.17 -4.20
C GLN A 94 -14.94 4.91 -3.12
N VAL A 95 -14.13 5.91 -2.75
CA VAL A 95 -13.07 5.76 -1.74
C VAL A 95 -13.33 6.70 -0.57
N LEU A 96 -13.13 6.20 0.64
CA LEU A 96 -13.15 6.98 1.87
C LEU A 96 -11.83 6.78 2.61
N VAL A 97 -11.18 7.86 3.02
CA VAL A 97 -10.05 7.76 3.94
C VAL A 97 -10.59 7.71 5.38
N ALA A 98 -10.41 6.56 6.02
CA ALA A 98 -10.91 6.29 7.37
C ALA A 98 -10.15 5.13 8.01
N ASP A 99 -10.15 5.10 9.33
CA ASP A 99 -9.71 3.99 10.15
C ASP A 99 -8.26 3.51 9.88
N SER A 100 -7.95 2.30 10.27
CA SER A 100 -6.74 1.55 9.90
C SER A 100 -7.06 0.49 8.83
N THR A 101 -6.03 -0.05 8.18
CA THR A 101 -6.19 -1.17 7.23
C THR A 101 -6.91 -2.33 7.87
N SER A 102 -6.53 -2.73 9.09
CA SER A 102 -7.18 -3.83 9.82
C SER A 102 -8.69 -3.61 9.99
N VAL A 103 -9.10 -2.40 10.40
CA VAL A 103 -10.53 -2.06 10.55
C VAL A 103 -11.24 -2.08 9.21
N ASN A 104 -10.60 -1.58 8.16
CA ASN A 104 -11.22 -1.56 6.82
C ASN A 104 -11.31 -2.96 6.20
N VAL A 105 -10.31 -3.84 6.38
CA VAL A 105 -10.39 -5.26 6.01
C VAL A 105 -11.54 -5.94 6.74
N PHE A 106 -11.66 -5.75 8.06
CA PHE A 106 -12.79 -6.27 8.86
C PHE A 106 -14.15 -5.79 8.32
N LYS A 107 -14.27 -4.48 8.04
CA LYS A 107 -15.51 -3.90 7.50
C LYS A 107 -15.86 -4.47 6.14
N CYS A 108 -14.89 -4.56 5.23
CA CYS A 108 -15.10 -5.12 3.90
C CYS A 108 -15.50 -6.59 3.96
N THR A 109 -14.84 -7.40 4.78
CA THR A 109 -15.14 -8.83 4.93
C THR A 109 -16.58 -9.04 5.38
N LEU A 110 -17.00 -8.42 6.48
CA LEU A 110 -18.37 -8.56 6.97
C LEU A 110 -19.42 -7.94 6.05
N ALA A 111 -19.08 -6.85 5.35
CA ALA A 111 -19.96 -6.24 4.37
C ALA A 111 -20.17 -7.14 3.15
N ALA A 112 -19.08 -7.72 2.62
CA ALA A 112 -19.11 -8.62 1.47
C ALA A 112 -19.90 -9.90 1.77
N THR A 113 -19.65 -10.53 2.90
CA THR A 113 -20.34 -11.78 3.28
C THR A 113 -21.83 -11.58 3.51
N ARG A 114 -22.25 -10.41 4.03
CA ARG A 114 -23.67 -10.06 4.14
C ARG A 114 -24.35 -9.87 2.78
N LEU A 115 -23.61 -9.57 1.72
CA LEU A 115 -24.12 -9.53 0.36
C LEU A 115 -24.21 -10.93 -0.30
N ARG A 116 -23.68 -11.95 0.36
CA ARG A 116 -23.71 -13.37 -0.06
C ARG A 116 -24.13 -14.25 1.13
N PRO A 117 -25.36 -14.08 1.68
CA PRO A 117 -25.77 -14.69 2.94
C PRO A 117 -25.85 -16.22 2.91
N ASP A 118 -25.98 -16.79 1.71
CA ASP A 118 -26.08 -18.25 1.52
C ASP A 118 -24.71 -18.93 1.31
N ARG A 119 -23.60 -18.15 1.39
CA ARG A 119 -22.24 -18.63 1.15
C ARG A 119 -21.40 -18.51 2.41
N ARG A 120 -20.50 -19.46 2.64
CA ARG A 120 -19.78 -19.61 3.90
C ARG A 120 -18.25 -19.52 3.80
N LEU A 121 -17.70 -19.56 2.59
CA LEU A 121 -16.25 -19.59 2.42
C LEU A 121 -15.69 -18.21 2.12
N VAL A 122 -14.56 -17.90 2.77
CA VAL A 122 -13.68 -16.76 2.43
C VAL A 122 -12.34 -17.34 1.99
N LEU A 123 -11.93 -17.09 0.75
CA LEU A 123 -10.63 -17.53 0.25
C LEU A 123 -9.59 -16.44 0.50
N THR A 124 -8.40 -16.83 0.95
CA THR A 124 -7.26 -15.93 1.17
C THR A 124 -5.94 -16.64 0.88
N ASP A 125 -4.87 -15.86 0.65
CA ASP A 125 -3.52 -16.37 0.49
C ASP A 125 -2.87 -16.63 1.85
N PRO A 126 -2.32 -17.85 2.14
CA PRO A 126 -1.60 -18.14 3.38
C PRO A 126 -0.36 -17.27 3.59
N ASP A 127 0.20 -16.73 2.50
CA ASP A 127 1.36 -15.84 2.52
C ASP A 127 0.98 -14.33 2.62
N SER A 128 -0.31 -13.99 2.77
CA SER A 128 -0.76 -12.62 3.04
C SER A 128 -0.09 -12.03 4.28
N PHE A 129 -0.12 -10.69 4.38
CA PHE A 129 0.38 -10.04 5.59
C PHE A 129 -0.36 -10.57 6.83
N PRO A 130 0.34 -10.97 7.91
CA PRO A 130 -0.27 -11.69 9.04
C PRO A 130 -1.50 -11.03 9.63
N THR A 131 -1.54 -9.68 9.67
CA THR A 131 -2.71 -8.95 10.18
C THR A 131 -3.97 -9.21 9.37
N ASP A 132 -3.86 -9.37 8.04
CA ASP A 132 -5.03 -9.65 7.20
C ASP A 132 -5.62 -11.01 7.55
N LEU A 133 -4.77 -12.02 7.75
CA LEU A 133 -5.20 -13.36 8.19
C LEU A 133 -5.86 -13.31 9.58
N TYR A 134 -5.28 -12.56 10.53
CA TYR A 134 -5.87 -12.41 11.87
C TYR A 134 -7.25 -11.75 11.81
N VAL A 135 -7.38 -10.71 11.00
CA VAL A 135 -8.64 -9.97 10.85
C VAL A 135 -9.70 -10.80 10.12
N LEU A 136 -9.30 -11.53 9.07
CA LEU A 136 -10.20 -12.43 8.34
C LEU A 136 -10.70 -13.55 9.26
N ALA A 137 -9.82 -14.17 10.06
CA ALA A 137 -10.19 -15.20 11.02
C ALA A 137 -11.19 -14.67 12.06
N ALA A 138 -10.92 -13.49 12.63
CA ALA A 138 -11.81 -12.87 13.62
C ALA A 138 -13.18 -12.49 13.01
N ALA A 139 -13.20 -11.98 11.77
CA ALA A 139 -14.45 -11.65 11.08
C ALA A 139 -15.24 -12.92 10.71
N ALA A 140 -14.54 -13.98 10.33
CA ALA A 140 -15.15 -15.27 10.01
C ALA A 140 -15.81 -15.91 11.24
N GLU A 141 -15.13 -15.91 12.39
CA GLU A 141 -15.71 -16.39 13.66
C GLU A 141 -17.01 -15.67 14.01
N LEU A 142 -17.05 -14.34 13.87
CA LEU A 142 -18.22 -13.53 14.16
C LEU A 142 -19.41 -13.76 13.21
N ALA A 143 -19.14 -14.19 11.98
CA ALA A 143 -20.13 -14.37 10.93
C ALA A 143 -20.42 -15.84 10.59
N ASP A 144 -19.88 -16.79 11.34
CA ASP A 144 -20.00 -18.24 11.12
C ASP A 144 -19.53 -18.62 9.70
N LEU A 145 -18.34 -18.18 9.34
CA LEU A 145 -17.69 -18.44 8.05
C LEU A 145 -16.46 -19.31 8.23
N GLU A 146 -16.02 -19.95 7.16
CA GLU A 146 -14.77 -20.69 7.06
C GLU A 146 -13.75 -19.91 6.20
N VAL A 147 -12.55 -19.69 6.74
CA VAL A 147 -11.42 -19.15 5.96
C VAL A 147 -10.65 -20.31 5.36
N VAL A 148 -10.54 -20.32 4.04
CA VAL A 148 -9.78 -21.32 3.29
C VAL A 148 -8.54 -20.65 2.71
N GLU A 149 -7.39 -21.10 3.15
CA GLU A 149 -6.09 -20.63 2.67
C GLU A 149 -5.72 -21.36 1.37
N VAL A 150 -5.46 -20.57 0.33
CA VAL A 150 -5.11 -21.05 -1.01
C VAL A 150 -4.22 -20.04 -1.73
N SER A 151 -3.13 -20.50 -2.35
CA SER A 151 -2.26 -19.59 -3.10
C SER A 151 -3.02 -18.95 -4.26
N PRO A 152 -2.75 -17.67 -4.59
CA PRO A 152 -3.49 -16.95 -5.63
C PRO A 152 -3.54 -17.67 -6.98
N GLY A 153 -2.47 -18.38 -7.36
CA GLY A 153 -2.43 -19.18 -8.57
C GLY A 153 -3.40 -20.36 -8.59
N GLN A 154 -3.84 -20.85 -7.43
CA GLN A 154 -4.78 -21.98 -7.29
C GLN A 154 -6.23 -21.53 -7.08
N VAL A 155 -6.47 -20.24 -6.79
CA VAL A 155 -7.82 -19.70 -6.60
C VAL A 155 -8.79 -20.04 -7.73
N PRO A 156 -8.44 -19.92 -9.03
CA PRO A 156 -9.36 -20.29 -10.11
C PRO A 156 -9.79 -21.76 -10.11
N ALA A 157 -8.89 -22.67 -9.74
CA ALA A 157 -9.20 -24.09 -9.66
C ALA A 157 -10.17 -24.39 -8.51
N LEU A 158 -9.94 -23.80 -7.34
CA LEU A 158 -10.82 -23.97 -6.17
C LEU A 158 -12.20 -23.33 -6.43
N LEU A 159 -12.26 -22.19 -7.11
CA LEU A 159 -13.52 -21.56 -7.51
C LEU A 159 -14.31 -22.41 -8.52
N ALA A 160 -13.63 -23.17 -9.38
CA ALA A 160 -14.30 -24.10 -10.30
C ALA A 160 -14.88 -25.32 -9.56
N GLU A 161 -14.31 -25.72 -8.44
CA GLU A 161 -14.74 -26.87 -7.62
C GLU A 161 -15.81 -26.49 -6.59
N ARG A 162 -15.62 -25.39 -5.85
CA ARG A 162 -16.42 -24.98 -4.68
C ARG A 162 -16.95 -23.55 -4.78
N GLY A 163 -16.99 -22.97 -5.96
CA GLY A 163 -17.28 -21.54 -6.12
C GLY A 163 -18.67 -21.11 -5.63
N ASP A 164 -19.64 -22.00 -5.61
CA ASP A 164 -20.99 -21.75 -5.10
C ASP A 164 -21.04 -21.59 -3.56
N GLU A 165 -20.03 -22.09 -2.85
CA GLU A 165 -19.86 -21.90 -1.41
C GLU A 165 -19.12 -20.59 -1.07
N VAL A 166 -18.35 -20.01 -2.01
CA VAL A 166 -17.44 -18.88 -1.76
C VAL A 166 -18.19 -17.56 -1.75
N ALA A 167 -18.18 -16.87 -0.62
CA ALA A 167 -18.72 -15.52 -0.46
C ALA A 167 -17.74 -14.44 -0.93
N LEU A 168 -16.46 -14.60 -0.60
CA LEU A 168 -15.42 -13.59 -0.79
C LEU A 168 -14.08 -14.24 -1.15
N VAL A 169 -13.39 -13.64 -2.12
CA VAL A 169 -11.96 -13.84 -2.37
C VAL A 169 -11.23 -12.59 -1.89
N SER A 170 -10.36 -12.72 -0.88
CA SER A 170 -9.62 -11.62 -0.24
C SER A 170 -8.12 -11.84 -0.42
N LEU A 171 -7.48 -11.01 -1.22
CA LEU A 171 -6.06 -11.15 -1.60
C LEU A 171 -5.33 -9.81 -1.52
N SER A 172 -4.01 -9.86 -1.31
CA SER A 172 -3.12 -8.72 -1.53
C SER A 172 -2.73 -8.66 -3.01
N GLN A 173 -2.75 -7.46 -3.61
CA GLN A 173 -2.35 -7.32 -5.02
C GLN A 173 -0.85 -7.49 -5.21
N VAL A 174 -0.04 -7.05 -4.24
CA VAL A 174 1.41 -7.28 -4.21
C VAL A 174 1.77 -7.99 -2.91
N ASP A 175 2.43 -9.13 -3.04
CA ASP A 175 2.96 -9.87 -1.90
C ASP A 175 4.01 -9.02 -1.15
N TYR A 176 3.83 -8.89 0.17
CA TYR A 176 4.64 -7.99 0.98
C TYR A 176 6.08 -8.48 1.19
N ARG A 177 6.32 -9.79 1.07
CA ARG A 177 7.64 -10.43 1.23
C ARG A 177 8.43 -10.43 -0.07
N THR A 178 7.84 -10.96 -1.12
CA THR A 178 8.52 -11.19 -2.40
C THR A 178 8.43 -10.01 -3.35
N GLY A 179 7.41 -9.16 -3.20
CA GLY A 179 7.07 -8.12 -4.17
C GLY A 179 6.38 -8.67 -5.42
N GLU A 180 5.91 -9.91 -5.41
CA GLU A 180 5.15 -10.49 -6.53
C GLU A 180 3.82 -9.78 -6.73
N LEU A 181 3.52 -9.46 -7.98
CA LEU A 181 2.27 -8.81 -8.40
C LEU A 181 1.32 -9.87 -8.95
N TRP A 182 0.14 -9.97 -8.38
CA TRP A 182 -0.91 -10.87 -8.80
C TRP A 182 -1.84 -10.27 -9.85
N ASP A 183 -2.44 -11.12 -10.69
CA ASP A 183 -3.41 -10.73 -11.73
C ASP A 183 -4.76 -10.35 -11.12
N LEU A 184 -4.85 -9.13 -10.58
CA LEU A 184 -6.07 -8.59 -9.99
C LEU A 184 -7.27 -8.69 -10.93
N PRO A 185 -7.20 -8.27 -12.22
CA PRO A 185 -8.34 -8.40 -13.12
C PRO A 185 -8.77 -9.85 -13.38
N GLY A 186 -7.82 -10.75 -13.56
CA GLY A 186 -8.10 -12.16 -13.84
C GLY A 186 -8.74 -12.86 -12.64
N LEU A 187 -8.19 -12.67 -11.44
CA LEU A 187 -8.70 -13.28 -10.21
C LEU A 187 -10.06 -12.68 -9.79
N THR A 188 -10.26 -11.37 -9.97
CA THR A 188 -11.58 -10.74 -9.76
C THR A 188 -12.63 -11.33 -10.71
N ARG A 189 -12.28 -11.47 -11.98
CA ARG A 189 -13.19 -12.09 -12.97
C ARG A 189 -13.51 -13.55 -12.61
N ALA A 190 -12.54 -14.33 -12.16
CA ALA A 190 -12.77 -15.70 -11.72
C ALA A 190 -13.70 -15.77 -10.50
N ALA A 191 -13.52 -14.89 -9.51
CA ALA A 191 -14.42 -14.77 -8.37
C ALA A 191 -15.86 -14.47 -8.82
N HIS A 192 -16.03 -13.51 -9.71
CA HIS A 192 -17.36 -13.14 -10.23
C HIS A 192 -18.02 -14.25 -11.04
N GLN A 193 -17.28 -14.99 -11.85
CA GLN A 193 -17.81 -16.14 -12.59
C GLN A 193 -18.36 -17.23 -11.67
N ALA A 194 -17.76 -17.38 -10.50
CA ALA A 194 -18.26 -18.27 -9.44
C ALA A 194 -19.37 -17.62 -8.58
N GLY A 195 -19.70 -16.33 -8.81
CA GLY A 195 -20.67 -15.56 -8.05
C GLY A 195 -20.15 -15.05 -6.70
N ALA A 196 -18.86 -15.22 -6.39
CA ALA A 196 -18.19 -14.64 -5.25
C ALA A 196 -17.89 -13.16 -5.45
N LEU A 197 -17.59 -12.44 -4.36
CA LEU A 197 -17.08 -11.07 -4.40
C LEU A 197 -15.56 -11.08 -4.28
N ALA A 198 -14.92 -10.00 -4.74
CA ALA A 198 -13.47 -9.81 -4.67
C ALA A 198 -13.11 -8.60 -3.82
N MET A 199 -12.18 -8.80 -2.88
CA MET A 199 -11.57 -7.78 -2.05
C MET A 199 -10.05 -7.78 -2.23
N TRP A 200 -9.45 -6.59 -2.32
CA TRP A 200 -8.02 -6.44 -2.51
C TRP A 200 -7.37 -5.57 -1.45
N ASP A 201 -6.27 -6.07 -0.84
CA ASP A 201 -5.34 -5.21 -0.11
C ASP A 201 -4.38 -4.54 -1.10
N LEU A 202 -4.33 -3.20 -1.04
CA LEU A 202 -3.53 -2.34 -1.91
C LEU A 202 -2.39 -1.64 -1.17
N CYS A 203 -2.00 -2.11 0.01
CA CYS A 203 -0.97 -1.47 0.84
C CYS A 203 0.38 -1.33 0.15
N HIS A 204 0.70 -2.24 -0.78
CA HIS A 204 1.97 -2.23 -1.53
C HIS A 204 1.81 -1.77 -2.98
N THR A 205 0.62 -1.29 -3.37
CA THR A 205 0.32 -0.87 -4.75
C THR A 205 -0.11 0.59 -4.86
N ALA A 206 -0.93 1.08 -3.93
CA ALA A 206 -1.42 2.45 -3.96
C ALA A 206 -0.26 3.47 -3.96
N GLY A 207 -0.17 4.28 -5.01
CA GLY A 207 0.88 5.28 -5.21
C GLY A 207 2.08 4.83 -6.05
N VAL A 208 2.15 3.55 -6.49
CA VAL A 208 3.24 3.06 -7.36
C VAL A 208 2.77 2.31 -8.60
N LEU A 209 1.53 1.87 -8.63
CA LEU A 209 0.89 1.35 -9.84
C LEU A 209 -0.61 1.62 -9.81
N ASP A 210 -1.21 1.75 -10.98
CA ASP A 210 -2.66 1.83 -11.15
C ASP A 210 -3.24 0.40 -11.09
N SER A 211 -4.07 0.14 -10.07
CA SER A 211 -4.75 -1.13 -9.91
C SER A 211 -5.93 -1.31 -10.85
N GLY A 212 -6.46 -0.20 -11.41
CA GLY A 212 -7.59 -0.21 -12.35
C GLY A 212 -8.87 -0.81 -11.75
N LEU A 213 -9.21 -0.45 -10.49
CA LEU A 213 -10.27 -1.13 -9.73
C LEU A 213 -11.62 -1.15 -10.46
N ASP A 214 -12.04 -0.02 -11.02
CA ASP A 214 -13.31 0.07 -11.73
C ASP A 214 -13.29 -0.76 -13.03
N ALA A 215 -12.19 -0.69 -13.79
CA ALA A 215 -12.03 -1.45 -15.02
C ALA A 215 -12.01 -2.97 -14.77
N ALA A 216 -11.42 -3.40 -13.66
CA ALA A 216 -11.38 -4.79 -13.23
C ALA A 216 -12.69 -5.25 -12.55
N GLY A 217 -13.59 -4.33 -12.24
CA GLY A 217 -14.84 -4.61 -11.57
C GLY A 217 -14.70 -5.04 -10.12
N VAL A 218 -13.65 -4.62 -9.42
CA VAL A 218 -13.42 -4.94 -8.00
C VAL A 218 -14.63 -4.54 -7.15
N ASP A 219 -14.93 -5.31 -6.10
CA ASP A 219 -16.05 -5.02 -5.20
C ASP A 219 -15.62 -4.18 -4.01
N PHE A 220 -14.52 -4.56 -3.37
CA PHE A 220 -13.96 -3.93 -2.19
C PHE A 220 -12.45 -3.85 -2.28
N ALA A 221 -11.88 -2.81 -1.69
CA ALA A 221 -10.45 -2.75 -1.43
C ALA A 221 -10.14 -1.94 -0.17
N ALA A 222 -8.99 -2.22 0.42
CA ALA A 222 -8.42 -1.42 1.49
C ALA A 222 -6.93 -1.19 1.23
N GLY A 223 -6.35 -0.16 1.85
CA GLY A 223 -4.93 0.09 1.78
C GLY A 223 -4.51 1.19 2.74
N CYS A 224 -3.22 1.26 3.07
CA CYS A 224 -2.70 2.21 4.05
C CYS A 224 -2.28 3.54 3.41
N GLY A 225 -2.34 4.63 4.19
CA GLY A 225 -1.93 5.96 3.75
C GLY A 225 -0.45 6.28 3.99
N TYR A 226 0.28 5.49 4.79
CA TYR A 226 1.62 5.84 5.26
C TYR A 226 2.79 5.28 4.44
N LYS A 227 2.54 4.31 3.54
CA LYS A 227 3.58 3.73 2.66
C LYS A 227 3.81 4.64 1.44
N TYR A 228 3.65 4.13 0.24
CA TYR A 228 3.90 4.89 -1.00
C TYR A 228 2.99 6.11 -1.22
N LEU A 229 1.89 6.25 -0.45
CA LEU A 229 1.09 7.48 -0.43
C LEU A 229 1.71 8.60 0.42
N ASN A 230 2.77 8.31 1.16
CA ASN A 230 3.61 9.26 1.89
C ASN A 230 2.87 10.09 2.96
N GLY A 231 1.75 9.60 3.49
CA GLY A 231 0.92 10.33 4.45
C GLY A 231 1.52 10.47 5.86
N GLY A 232 2.69 9.87 6.09
CA GLY A 232 3.44 9.92 7.34
C GLY A 232 2.97 8.90 8.39
N PRO A 233 3.67 8.82 9.53
CA PRO A 233 3.39 7.84 10.57
C PRO A 233 1.98 8.03 11.14
N GLY A 234 1.23 6.91 11.23
CA GLY A 234 -0.16 6.94 11.69
C GLY A 234 -1.17 7.54 10.70
N ALA A 235 -0.79 7.73 9.43
CA ALA A 235 -1.74 8.14 8.40
C ALA A 235 -2.89 7.13 8.31
N PRO A 236 -4.15 7.61 8.19
CA PRO A 236 -5.30 6.73 8.09
C PRO A 236 -5.26 5.88 6.82
N SER A 237 -5.93 4.76 6.88
CA SER A 237 -6.18 3.86 5.76
C SER A 237 -7.26 4.42 4.83
N PHE A 238 -7.44 3.79 3.69
CA PHE A 238 -8.59 4.02 2.83
C PHE A 238 -9.39 2.72 2.62
N ILE A 239 -10.68 2.88 2.38
CA ILE A 239 -11.60 1.83 1.98
C ILE A 239 -12.24 2.21 0.66
N TYR A 240 -12.27 1.27 -0.29
CA TYR A 240 -13.00 1.35 -1.55
C TYR A 240 -14.20 0.42 -1.50
N VAL A 241 -15.35 0.94 -1.94
CA VAL A 241 -16.57 0.16 -2.19
C VAL A 241 -17.12 0.57 -3.54
N ALA A 242 -17.24 -0.38 -4.45
CA ALA A 242 -17.78 -0.13 -5.78
C ALA A 242 -19.19 0.49 -5.72
N HIS A 243 -19.48 1.45 -6.58
CA HIS A 243 -20.78 2.15 -6.62
C HIS A 243 -21.97 1.21 -6.58
N ARG A 244 -21.90 0.08 -7.30
CA ARG A 244 -22.97 -0.91 -7.36
C ARG A 244 -23.38 -1.52 -6.02
N HIS A 245 -22.52 -1.42 -5.01
CA HIS A 245 -22.77 -1.94 -3.67
C HIS A 245 -23.15 -0.87 -2.66
N GLN A 246 -22.88 0.42 -2.94
CA GLN A 246 -23.00 1.48 -1.95
C GLN A 246 -24.42 1.70 -1.42
N GLU A 247 -25.47 1.37 -2.17
CA GLU A 247 -26.85 1.51 -1.68
C GLU A 247 -27.26 0.39 -0.73
N VAL A 248 -26.66 -0.80 -0.88
CA VAL A 248 -27.08 -2.01 -0.16
C VAL A 248 -26.08 -2.48 0.90
N VAL A 249 -24.82 -2.04 0.82
CA VAL A 249 -23.78 -2.43 1.77
C VAL A 249 -24.05 -1.89 3.18
N GLY A 250 -23.96 -2.77 4.16
CA GLY A 250 -24.04 -2.40 5.58
C GLY A 250 -22.65 -2.20 6.20
N ASN A 251 -22.43 -1.07 6.87
CA ASN A 251 -21.23 -0.90 7.70
C ASN A 251 -21.38 -1.71 9.00
N PRO A 252 -20.52 -2.70 9.28
CA PRO A 252 -20.59 -3.48 10.50
C PRO A 252 -20.28 -2.66 11.77
N ILE A 253 -19.57 -1.54 11.62
CA ILE A 253 -19.24 -0.61 12.68
C ILE A 253 -19.92 0.73 12.37
N ALA A 254 -21.26 0.78 12.52
CA ALA A 254 -22.02 2.00 12.30
C ALA A 254 -21.60 3.10 13.28
N GLY A 255 -21.53 4.34 12.79
CA GLY A 255 -21.16 5.48 13.61
C GLY A 255 -21.78 6.79 13.13
N TRP A 256 -21.62 7.85 13.91
CA TRP A 256 -22.33 9.11 13.70
C TRP A 256 -21.94 9.84 12.40
N ILE A 257 -20.66 9.73 11.97
CA ILE A 257 -20.22 10.32 10.69
C ILE A 257 -20.84 9.61 9.48
N GLY A 258 -21.10 8.30 9.62
CA GLY A 258 -21.76 7.49 8.59
C GLY A 258 -23.29 7.59 8.61
N HIS A 259 -23.86 8.40 9.48
CA HIS A 259 -25.30 8.60 9.57
C HIS A 259 -25.78 9.65 8.54
N ALA A 260 -26.94 9.42 7.89
CA ALA A 260 -27.51 10.34 6.89
C ALA A 260 -27.82 11.73 7.46
N ARG A 261 -28.18 11.81 8.75
CA ARG A 261 -28.51 13.06 9.46
C ARG A 261 -27.88 13.03 10.86
N PRO A 262 -26.54 13.17 10.98
CA PRO A 262 -25.81 12.95 12.24
C PRO A 262 -26.27 13.88 13.38
N PHE A 263 -26.64 15.13 13.05
CA PHE A 263 -27.09 16.12 14.03
C PHE A 263 -28.59 16.03 14.40
N ALA A 264 -29.31 15.07 13.82
CA ALA A 264 -30.68 14.79 14.29
C ALA A 264 -30.71 14.05 15.63
N MET A 265 -29.55 13.59 16.12
CA MET A 265 -29.37 12.87 17.39
C MET A 265 -30.36 11.70 17.57
N SER A 266 -30.70 11.04 16.46
CA SER A 266 -31.62 9.91 16.45
C SER A 266 -30.96 8.66 17.04
N ASN A 267 -31.70 7.91 17.86
CA ASN A 267 -31.28 6.60 18.37
C ASN A 267 -31.40 5.48 17.30
N ARG A 268 -31.96 5.79 16.15
CA ARG A 268 -32.04 4.87 15.01
C ARG A 268 -31.02 5.24 13.97
N TYR A 269 -30.10 4.32 13.68
CA TYR A 269 -29.12 4.52 12.63
C TYR A 269 -29.79 4.49 11.26
N LEU A 270 -29.52 5.54 10.47
CA LEU A 270 -29.87 5.63 9.06
C LEU A 270 -28.57 5.84 8.29
N PRO A 271 -28.15 4.87 7.44
CA PRO A 271 -26.90 5.02 6.69
C PRO A 271 -26.91 6.27 5.80
N ALA A 272 -25.77 6.95 5.71
CA ALA A 272 -25.57 7.99 4.71
C ALA A 272 -25.55 7.40 3.30
N ASP A 273 -25.79 8.24 2.30
CA ASP A 273 -25.66 7.85 0.91
C ASP A 273 -24.19 7.73 0.50
N GLY A 274 -23.92 6.90 -0.49
CA GLY A 274 -22.62 6.70 -1.08
C GLY A 274 -21.59 6.15 -0.10
N ILE A 275 -20.30 6.41 -0.38
CA ILE A 275 -19.18 5.86 0.39
C ILE A 275 -19.13 6.33 1.85
N ARG A 276 -19.78 7.47 2.17
CA ARG A 276 -19.80 8.01 3.53
C ARG A 276 -20.42 7.05 4.55
N ARG A 277 -21.32 6.14 4.12
CA ARG A 277 -21.89 5.12 5.02
C ARG A 277 -20.86 4.20 5.66
N MET A 278 -19.66 4.11 5.04
CA MET A 278 -18.54 3.34 5.59
C MET A 278 -17.75 4.10 6.66
N ALA A 279 -18.11 5.35 6.96
CA ALA A 279 -17.51 6.09 8.06
C ALA A 279 -18.08 5.64 9.42
N ASN A 280 -17.27 5.77 10.47
CA ASN A 280 -17.63 5.41 11.84
C ASN A 280 -17.70 6.66 12.73
N GLY A 281 -16.72 6.83 13.61
CA GLY A 281 -16.52 7.99 14.47
C GLY A 281 -15.76 9.13 13.81
N SER A 282 -15.36 10.10 14.63
CA SER A 282 -14.58 11.24 14.17
C SER A 282 -13.25 10.79 13.56
N PRO A 283 -12.90 11.25 12.36
CA PRO A 283 -11.64 10.89 11.73
C PRO A 283 -10.44 11.49 12.49
N PRO A 284 -9.26 10.89 12.40
CA PRO A 284 -8.02 11.41 13.00
C PRO A 284 -7.52 12.61 12.19
N MET A 285 -8.09 13.81 12.46
CA MET A 285 -7.97 14.97 11.58
C MET A 285 -6.55 15.39 11.26
N LEU A 286 -5.62 15.39 12.24
CA LEU A 286 -4.25 15.86 11.99
C LEU A 286 -3.52 14.97 10.98
N SER A 287 -3.59 13.64 11.15
CA SER A 287 -2.97 12.70 10.21
C SER A 287 -3.72 12.63 8.88
N LEU A 288 -5.03 12.83 8.87
CA LEU A 288 -5.81 12.93 7.63
C LEU A 288 -5.41 14.17 6.81
N LEU A 289 -5.22 15.31 7.45
CA LEU A 289 -4.78 16.53 6.77
C LEU A 289 -3.33 16.42 6.29
N ALA A 290 -2.46 15.73 7.05
CA ALA A 290 -1.11 15.39 6.60
C ALA A 290 -1.14 14.51 5.34
N LEU A 291 -1.93 13.42 5.35
CA LEU A 291 -2.10 12.56 4.17
C LEU A 291 -2.67 13.35 2.98
N ARG A 292 -3.66 14.20 3.21
CA ARG A 292 -4.26 15.02 2.16
C ARG A 292 -3.26 15.98 1.52
N ALA A 293 -2.36 16.57 2.32
CA ALA A 293 -1.25 17.36 1.81
C ALA A 293 -0.25 16.48 1.03
N ALA A 294 0.12 15.31 1.57
CA ALA A 294 1.05 14.39 0.92
C ALA A 294 0.57 13.92 -0.46
N LEU A 295 -0.73 13.69 -0.62
CA LEU A 295 -1.32 13.27 -1.90
C LEU A 295 -1.12 14.29 -3.02
N THR A 296 -0.87 15.58 -2.71
CA THR A 296 -0.53 16.59 -3.72
C THR A 296 0.81 16.32 -4.40
N ALA A 297 1.68 15.47 -3.81
CA ALA A 297 2.90 15.03 -4.48
C ALA A 297 2.64 14.25 -5.77
N PHE A 298 1.42 13.77 -5.99
CA PHE A 298 0.99 13.09 -7.22
C PHE A 298 0.29 14.02 -8.22
N ASP A 299 0.07 15.30 -7.90
CA ASP A 299 -0.65 16.21 -8.78
C ASP A 299 0.08 16.39 -10.13
N GLY A 300 -0.71 16.26 -11.20
CA GLY A 300 -0.22 16.35 -12.57
C GLY A 300 0.49 15.09 -13.09
N LEU A 301 0.55 14.01 -12.32
CA LEU A 301 1.20 12.77 -12.72
C LEU A 301 0.20 11.74 -13.27
N ALA A 302 0.58 11.08 -14.36
CA ALA A 302 -0.12 9.90 -14.84
C ALA A 302 0.45 8.65 -14.14
N MET A 303 -0.40 7.79 -13.57
CA MET A 303 0.06 6.56 -12.89
C MET A 303 0.84 5.63 -13.82
N ALA A 304 0.57 5.66 -15.12
CA ALA A 304 1.38 4.93 -16.11
C ALA A 304 2.85 5.37 -16.12
N GLN A 305 3.15 6.67 -15.94
CA GLN A 305 4.51 7.21 -15.84
C GLN A 305 5.16 6.79 -14.50
N VAL A 306 4.40 6.84 -13.40
CA VAL A 306 4.85 6.38 -12.09
C VAL A 306 5.22 4.89 -12.15
N ARG A 307 4.36 4.08 -12.76
CA ARG A 307 4.61 2.65 -12.97
C ARG A 307 5.82 2.38 -13.86
N ALA A 308 5.96 3.11 -14.98
CA ALA A 308 7.11 2.95 -15.85
C ALA A 308 8.44 3.23 -15.12
N LYS A 309 8.48 4.29 -14.32
CA LYS A 309 9.66 4.60 -13.49
C LYS A 309 9.91 3.54 -12.41
N SER A 310 8.86 3.04 -11.73
CA SER A 310 8.95 1.92 -10.78
C SER A 310 9.64 0.71 -11.42
N LEU A 311 9.21 0.32 -12.60
CA LEU A 311 9.80 -0.80 -13.34
C LEU A 311 11.22 -0.52 -13.80
N SER A 312 11.53 0.72 -14.20
CA SER A 312 12.88 1.13 -14.58
C SER A 312 13.84 1.05 -13.39
N LEU A 313 13.46 1.56 -12.22
CA LEU A 313 14.27 1.51 -11.00
C LEU A 313 14.52 0.08 -10.53
N THR A 314 13.44 -0.72 -10.43
CA THR A 314 13.56 -2.13 -9.99
C THR A 314 14.33 -2.98 -11.00
N GLY A 315 14.10 -2.78 -12.31
CA GLY A 315 14.84 -3.45 -13.38
C GLY A 315 16.33 -3.12 -13.35
N PHE A 316 16.66 -1.84 -13.23
CA PHE A 316 18.05 -1.41 -13.14
C PHE A 316 18.76 -1.95 -11.89
N PHE A 317 18.06 -2.06 -10.77
CA PHE A 317 18.62 -2.71 -9.57
C PHE A 317 18.94 -4.18 -9.80
N LEU A 318 18.01 -4.91 -10.44
CA LEU A 318 18.24 -6.32 -10.82
C LEU A 318 19.42 -6.48 -11.78
N ASP A 319 19.56 -5.58 -12.77
CA ASP A 319 20.71 -5.56 -13.69
C ASP A 319 22.04 -5.32 -12.93
N CYS A 320 22.04 -4.41 -11.96
CA CYS A 320 23.19 -4.18 -11.09
C CYS A 320 23.55 -5.43 -10.29
N LEU A 321 22.56 -6.10 -9.69
CA LEU A 321 22.80 -7.34 -8.95
C LEU A 321 23.33 -8.46 -9.85
N ALA A 322 22.75 -8.65 -11.02
CA ALA A 322 23.21 -9.66 -11.97
C ALA A 322 24.65 -9.44 -12.43
N ALA A 323 25.07 -8.17 -12.55
CA ALA A 323 26.45 -7.82 -12.92
C ALA A 323 27.44 -7.90 -11.75
N LEU A 324 27.05 -7.46 -10.56
CA LEU A 324 27.97 -7.24 -9.44
C LEU A 324 27.92 -8.34 -8.37
N LEU A 325 26.76 -9.02 -8.21
CA LEU A 325 26.52 -9.97 -7.12
C LEU A 325 25.61 -11.15 -7.59
N PRO A 326 25.96 -11.84 -8.68
CA PRO A 326 25.10 -12.84 -9.34
C PRO A 326 24.75 -14.05 -8.45
N GLN A 327 25.50 -14.27 -7.35
CA GLN A 327 25.24 -15.36 -6.42
C GLN A 327 24.16 -15.04 -5.37
N LEU A 328 23.72 -13.78 -5.25
CA LEU A 328 22.70 -13.41 -4.27
C LEU A 328 21.32 -13.83 -4.79
N GLU A 329 20.60 -14.55 -3.97
CA GLU A 329 19.26 -15.03 -4.32
C GLU A 329 18.25 -13.87 -4.32
N VAL A 330 17.66 -13.60 -5.50
CA VAL A 330 16.56 -12.67 -5.68
C VAL A 330 15.26 -13.45 -5.66
N ILE A 331 14.36 -13.15 -4.72
CA ILE A 331 13.05 -13.83 -4.60
C ILE A 331 11.93 -13.06 -5.29
N THR A 332 12.16 -11.80 -5.65
CA THR A 332 11.21 -11.02 -6.46
C THR A 332 11.22 -11.52 -7.91
N PRO A 333 10.05 -11.69 -8.56
CA PRO A 333 9.99 -12.09 -9.95
C PRO A 333 10.77 -11.16 -10.88
N ALA A 334 11.61 -11.75 -11.75
CA ALA A 334 12.36 -10.99 -12.75
C ALA A 334 11.45 -10.37 -13.82
N ASP A 335 10.31 -11.03 -14.11
CA ASP A 335 9.32 -10.52 -15.06
C ASP A 335 8.69 -9.21 -14.55
N PRO A 336 8.83 -8.09 -15.30
CA PRO A 336 8.24 -6.80 -14.92
C PRO A 336 6.71 -6.82 -14.82
N ALA A 337 6.03 -7.73 -15.51
CA ALA A 337 4.59 -7.89 -15.41
C ALA A 337 4.15 -8.55 -14.08
N ARG A 338 5.07 -9.23 -13.41
CA ARG A 338 4.80 -9.99 -12.17
C ARG A 338 5.47 -9.39 -10.93
N ARG A 339 5.93 -8.15 -10.95
CA ARG A 339 6.50 -7.52 -9.74
C ARG A 339 5.91 -6.15 -9.46
N GLY A 340 5.81 -5.82 -8.17
CA GLY A 340 5.46 -4.50 -7.66
C GLY A 340 6.62 -3.50 -7.75
N SER A 341 6.72 -2.59 -6.79
CA SER A 341 7.79 -1.59 -6.68
C SER A 341 8.80 -1.92 -5.58
N GLN A 342 9.12 -3.18 -5.42
CA GLN A 342 9.96 -3.75 -4.38
C GLN A 342 10.87 -4.81 -4.99
N VAL A 343 12.10 -4.93 -4.47
CA VAL A 343 12.98 -6.07 -4.73
C VAL A 343 13.38 -6.67 -3.38
N SER A 344 13.20 -7.96 -3.27
CA SER A 344 13.46 -8.76 -2.08
C SER A 344 14.53 -9.80 -2.38
N LEU A 345 15.44 -9.95 -1.44
CA LEU A 345 16.62 -10.80 -1.53
C LEU A 345 16.62 -11.76 -0.34
N ARG A 346 17.14 -12.96 -0.52
CA ARG A 346 17.31 -13.91 0.59
C ARG A 346 18.75 -13.91 1.06
N HIS A 347 18.94 -13.78 2.38
CA HIS A 347 20.24 -13.91 3.03
C HIS A 347 20.07 -14.45 4.46
N PRO A 348 20.81 -15.51 4.85
CA PRO A 348 20.67 -16.10 6.20
C PRO A 348 20.80 -15.10 7.34
N ASP A 349 21.68 -14.10 7.19
CA ASP A 349 21.88 -13.00 8.13
C ASP A 349 21.23 -11.70 7.62
N GLY A 350 20.00 -11.77 7.05
CA GLY A 350 19.32 -10.64 6.42
C GLY A 350 19.19 -9.42 7.33
N TYR A 351 18.94 -9.62 8.62
CA TYR A 351 18.89 -8.53 9.59
C TYR A 351 20.24 -7.81 9.73
N GLY A 352 21.35 -8.57 9.83
CA GLY A 352 22.69 -8.01 9.86
C GLY A 352 23.04 -7.23 8.59
N VAL A 353 22.60 -7.73 7.42
CA VAL A 353 22.78 -7.04 6.13
C VAL A 353 22.05 -5.68 6.13
N ILE A 354 20.79 -5.62 6.57
CA ILE A 354 20.04 -4.36 6.66
C ILE A 354 20.71 -3.37 7.61
N ARG A 355 21.20 -3.83 8.76
CA ARG A 355 21.94 -2.98 9.71
C ARG A 355 23.23 -2.42 9.11
N ALA A 356 23.98 -3.24 8.40
CA ALA A 356 25.19 -2.80 7.71
C ALA A 356 24.91 -1.82 6.56
N LEU A 357 23.82 -2.05 5.81
CA LEU A 357 23.34 -1.11 4.78
C LEU A 357 22.98 0.24 5.39
N ALA A 358 22.24 0.25 6.50
CA ALA A 358 21.84 1.48 7.20
C ALA A 358 23.06 2.28 7.66
N ALA A 359 24.13 1.61 8.16
CA ALA A 359 25.39 2.25 8.51
C ALA A 359 26.11 2.90 7.31
N ARG A 360 25.78 2.49 6.09
CA ARG A 360 26.25 3.06 4.83
C ARG A 360 25.29 4.08 4.20
N GLY A 361 24.22 4.46 4.94
CA GLY A 361 23.23 5.40 4.47
C GLY A 361 22.19 4.82 3.50
N VAL A 362 22.09 3.49 3.39
CA VAL A 362 21.06 2.82 2.59
C VAL A 362 20.02 2.20 3.53
N VAL A 363 18.81 2.73 3.49
CA VAL A 363 17.72 2.31 4.37
C VAL A 363 16.76 1.38 3.61
N GLY A 364 16.60 0.18 4.10
CA GLY A 364 15.61 -0.81 3.71
C GLY A 364 15.12 -1.54 4.95
N ASP A 365 14.36 -2.60 4.82
CA ASP A 365 13.85 -3.37 5.95
C ASP A 365 14.10 -4.87 5.83
N PHE A 366 13.89 -5.56 6.95
CA PHE A 366 14.04 -7.00 7.08
C PHE A 366 12.68 -7.66 7.36
N ARG A 367 12.46 -8.82 6.77
CA ARG A 367 11.32 -9.70 7.10
C ARG A 367 11.80 -11.10 7.41
N GLU A 368 11.33 -11.62 8.54
CA GLU A 368 11.62 -12.98 8.95
C GLU A 368 11.22 -14.00 7.85
N PRO A 369 11.98 -15.12 7.73
CA PRO A 369 13.17 -15.45 8.53
C PRO A 369 14.47 -14.86 7.96
N ASP A 370 14.54 -14.49 6.66
CA ASP A 370 15.80 -14.29 5.93
C ASP A 370 15.68 -13.25 4.77
N VAL A 371 14.62 -12.43 4.76
CA VAL A 371 14.33 -11.54 3.63
C VAL A 371 14.85 -10.13 3.88
N VAL A 372 15.82 -9.69 3.07
CA VAL A 372 16.24 -8.30 2.88
C VAL A 372 15.29 -7.67 1.86
N ARG A 373 14.59 -6.59 2.24
CA ARG A 373 13.57 -5.97 1.41
C ARG A 373 13.89 -4.51 1.11
N LEU A 374 13.83 -4.15 -0.16
CA LEU A 374 14.12 -2.80 -0.67
C LEU A 374 12.93 -2.31 -1.50
N GLY A 375 12.32 -1.19 -1.08
CA GLY A 375 11.17 -0.57 -1.72
C GLY A 375 11.58 0.63 -2.57
N PHE A 376 11.17 0.63 -3.82
CA PHE A 376 11.55 1.63 -4.82
C PHE A 376 10.41 2.62 -5.04
N ALA A 377 10.48 3.79 -4.39
CA ALA A 377 9.48 4.84 -4.56
C ALA A 377 9.82 5.74 -5.77
N PRO A 378 9.01 5.71 -6.85
CA PRO A 378 9.32 6.38 -8.10
C PRO A 378 9.41 7.90 -7.99
N LEU A 379 8.71 8.51 -7.04
CA LEU A 379 8.61 9.96 -6.95
C LEU A 379 9.89 10.64 -6.45
N TYR A 380 10.75 9.93 -5.69
CA TYR A 380 11.94 10.57 -5.13
C TYR A 380 13.26 9.84 -5.40
N LEU A 381 13.23 8.58 -5.87
CA LEU A 381 14.47 7.85 -6.20
C LEU A 381 14.95 8.17 -7.61
N ARG A 382 16.28 8.20 -7.75
CA ARG A 382 17.00 8.28 -9.03
C ARG A 382 17.70 6.96 -9.30
N HIS A 383 18.08 6.69 -10.54
CA HIS A 383 18.88 5.51 -10.89
C HIS A 383 20.31 5.59 -10.28
N ARG A 384 20.84 6.79 -10.08
CA ARG A 384 22.07 7.00 -9.32
C ARG A 384 21.94 6.54 -7.86
N ASP A 385 20.80 6.77 -7.21
CA ASP A 385 20.52 6.29 -5.84
C ASP A 385 20.46 4.75 -5.83
N VAL A 386 19.84 4.15 -6.84
CA VAL A 386 19.76 2.69 -7.03
C VAL A 386 21.14 2.06 -7.20
N LEU A 387 22.00 2.67 -8.04
CA LEU A 387 23.38 2.20 -8.23
C LEU A 387 24.20 2.30 -6.94
N ALA A 388 24.06 3.41 -6.21
CA ALA A 388 24.72 3.58 -4.91
C ALA A 388 24.30 2.50 -3.91
N ALA A 389 23.00 2.19 -3.83
CA ALA A 389 22.49 1.11 -2.98
C ALA A 389 23.00 -0.26 -3.40
N ALA A 390 23.03 -0.57 -4.70
CA ALA A 390 23.59 -1.83 -5.21
C ALA A 390 25.08 -1.97 -4.83
N ARG A 391 25.87 -0.91 -4.98
CA ARG A 391 27.30 -0.89 -4.58
C ARG A 391 27.49 -1.07 -3.07
N ALA A 392 26.65 -0.40 -2.27
CA ALA A 392 26.66 -0.57 -0.82
C ALA A 392 26.37 -2.04 -0.43
N LEU A 393 25.37 -2.64 -1.05
CA LEU A 393 25.03 -4.05 -0.82
C LEU A 393 26.20 -4.98 -1.23
N VAL A 394 26.82 -4.74 -2.39
CA VAL A 394 28.02 -5.48 -2.82
C VAL A 394 29.14 -5.39 -1.79
N ALA A 395 29.41 -4.21 -1.26
CA ALA A 395 30.43 -4.01 -0.24
C ALA A 395 30.09 -4.76 1.05
N VAL A 396 28.86 -4.62 1.54
CA VAL A 396 28.34 -5.34 2.73
C VAL A 396 28.53 -6.85 2.56
N ILE A 397 28.09 -7.40 1.42
CA ILE A 397 28.18 -8.86 1.18
C ILE A 397 29.62 -9.33 1.03
N ARG A 398 30.45 -8.66 0.24
CA ARG A 398 31.84 -9.09 -0.01
C ARG A 398 32.76 -8.95 1.21
N GLN A 399 32.54 -7.89 2.02
CA GLN A 399 33.33 -7.63 3.21
C GLN A 399 32.78 -8.28 4.48
N ARG A 400 31.64 -8.99 4.37
CA ARG A 400 30.93 -9.66 5.48
C ARG A 400 30.64 -8.70 6.63
N GLU A 401 30.21 -7.47 6.33
CA GLU A 401 29.97 -6.43 7.35
C GLU A 401 28.77 -6.75 8.26
N TRP A 402 27.92 -7.70 7.88
CA TRP A 402 26.85 -8.19 8.75
C TRP A 402 27.37 -9.00 9.95
N ASP A 403 28.59 -9.58 9.87
CA ASP A 403 29.21 -10.31 10.98
C ASP A 403 29.53 -9.33 12.12
N GLY A 404 28.64 -9.15 13.05
CA GLY A 404 28.79 -8.22 14.17
C GLY A 404 27.76 -7.07 14.16
N ALA A 405 27.16 -6.73 13.05
CA ALA A 405 26.14 -5.69 12.98
C ALA A 405 24.84 -6.07 13.74
N GLY A 406 24.61 -7.37 13.99
CA GLY A 406 23.47 -7.90 14.75
C GLY A 406 23.75 -8.13 16.26
N ALA A 407 24.97 -7.92 16.74
CA ALA A 407 25.36 -8.27 18.12
C ALA A 407 24.71 -7.41 19.22
N GLY A 408 24.04 -6.31 18.87
CA GLY A 408 23.38 -5.38 19.80
C GLY A 408 21.93 -5.71 20.15
N GLY A 409 21.41 -6.89 19.80
CA GLY A 409 19.99 -7.23 19.91
C GLY A 409 19.16 -6.69 18.74
N ARG A 410 18.03 -7.33 18.45
CA ARG A 410 17.09 -6.85 17.42
C ARG A 410 16.29 -5.67 17.97
N SER A 411 16.12 -4.60 17.15
CA SER A 411 15.16 -3.55 17.43
C SER A 411 13.75 -4.06 17.15
N GLU A 412 12.73 -3.49 17.80
CA GLU A 412 11.32 -3.86 17.58
C GLU A 412 10.86 -3.56 16.14
N VAL A 413 11.48 -2.57 15.52
CA VAL A 413 11.23 -2.18 14.12
C VAL A 413 12.59 -2.09 13.40
N THR A 414 12.67 -2.70 12.23
CA THR A 414 13.89 -2.68 11.40
C THR A 414 14.02 -1.39 10.63
#